data_9adf5770babd6a9fa1c0f2623c395ef0
#
_entry.id   9adf5770babd6a9fa1c0f2623c395ef0
#
_cell.length_a   1.000
_cell.length_b   1.000
_cell.length_c   1.000
_cell.angle_alpha   90.00
_cell.angle_beta   90.00
_cell.angle_gamma   90.00
#
_symmetry.space_group_name_H-M   'P 1'
#
loop_
_entity.id
_entity.type
_entity.pdbx_description
1 polymer ?
#
loop_
_entity_poly.entity_id
_entity_poly.type
_entity_poly.pdbx_seq_one_letter_code
_entity_poly.pdbx_strand_id
1 'polypeptide(L)'
;MLVSNLKLALKRYKWFLLILGVLVLAAVLRGLEVYTGNYVFLFDQGAFYLQVKRIVVERKPMLISEAYTPLPGFFQGPYFIYLLALPFLFLGGNPYWGMVVMFIIGLMAVLASYFLVKNLFTPLLAVFVAFIFAVYSPAIAASRMIWPPHIIYLLMPFYIFSLVKLFQNDQRFLFWAFLFASFISSFEIAAGAALYFPIVFYVLLIGRKMINFKGITLAIMGAIFPLVPQILFNFRHENIMLKGILSLLKGEVEAGTEKMDWRTTFFSHLQVFKENFVALFPQNELAWTGLFIFLAGLILFLFIKGNLSKKEKSFLFILVSFPLLVFSQLLFYRYILWSWYFVELQVVYIFLIGFLLAKLFRGKTKWLSLVAVLILLIKTFSMIHFMYTKEIYDFGGTAKVRGKLEAIDYIYQDAKGEEFNVLVFTPPIYDYPYYYLLSWYGEKKYGYVPGEEKKGTFYLWIEPDPQKPWTYKGWLETVIKTGKILKEEKLPSGFIIQKRYAQD
;
A
#
# COMPACT_ATOMS: atom_id res chain seq x y z
N MET A 1 14.41 28.89 39.65
CA MET A 1 15.25 27.72 39.32
C MET A 1 14.49 26.63 38.52
N LEU A 2 13.35 26.13 38.95
CA LEU A 2 12.57 25.12 38.23
C LEU A 2 12.14 25.56 36.82
N VAL A 3 11.62 26.77 36.64
CA VAL A 3 11.19 27.30 35.33
C VAL A 3 12.36 27.53 34.37
N SER A 4 13.54 27.91 34.86
CA SER A 4 14.74 28.06 34.00
C SER A 4 15.29 26.69 33.56
N ASN A 5 15.29 25.70 34.45
CA ASN A 5 15.69 24.33 34.13
C ASN A 5 14.72 23.67 33.15
N LEU A 6 13.41 23.91 33.29
CA LEU A 6 12.37 23.42 32.34
C LEU A 6 12.54 24.05 30.95
N LYS A 7 12.79 25.36 30.85
CA LYS A 7 13.06 26.04 29.57
C LYS A 7 14.34 25.53 28.90
N LEU A 8 15.40 25.25 29.65
CA LEU A 8 16.64 24.65 29.13
C LEU A 8 16.40 23.19 28.64
N ALA A 9 15.69 22.39 29.41
CA ALA A 9 15.32 21.03 29.02
C ALA A 9 14.44 21.04 27.77
N LEU A 10 13.42 21.87 27.69
CA LEU A 10 12.54 22.02 26.50
C LEU A 10 13.35 22.46 25.28
N LYS A 11 14.32 23.37 25.42
CA LYS A 11 15.17 23.78 24.31
C LYS A 11 16.09 22.63 23.82
N ARG A 12 16.60 21.82 24.74
CA ARG A 12 17.49 20.67 24.46
C ARG A 12 16.71 19.52 23.77
N TYR A 13 15.50 19.23 24.23
CA TYR A 13 14.69 18.11 23.76
C TYR A 13 13.61 18.51 22.73
N LYS A 14 13.56 19.77 22.30
CA LYS A 14 12.54 20.32 21.40
C LYS A 14 12.23 19.41 20.20
N TRP A 15 13.27 18.99 19.50
CA TRP A 15 13.08 18.18 18.28
C TRP A 15 12.60 16.76 18.60
N PHE A 16 13.03 16.22 19.73
CA PHE A 16 12.52 14.92 20.21
C PHE A 16 11.04 15.01 20.58
N LEU A 17 10.64 16.04 21.32
CA LEU A 17 9.23 16.22 21.70
C LEU A 17 8.34 16.47 20.49
N LEU A 18 8.80 17.21 19.49
CA LEU A 18 8.07 17.44 18.27
C LEU A 18 7.87 16.15 17.47
N ILE A 19 8.90 15.36 17.26
CA ILE A 19 8.75 14.08 16.54
C ILE A 19 7.93 13.06 17.33
N LEU A 20 8.04 13.05 18.65
CA LEU A 20 7.19 12.22 19.51
C LEU A 20 5.72 12.59 19.35
N GLY A 21 5.38 13.89 19.37
CA GLY A 21 4.02 14.38 19.12
C GLY A 21 3.50 13.99 17.74
N VAL A 22 4.34 14.09 16.70
CA VAL A 22 4.01 13.65 15.34
C VAL A 22 3.76 12.12 15.29
N LEU A 23 4.55 11.33 15.99
CA LEU A 23 4.38 9.87 16.03
C LEU A 23 3.11 9.46 16.81
N VAL A 24 2.80 10.14 17.91
CA VAL A 24 1.54 9.92 18.64
C VAL A 24 0.35 10.24 17.73
N LEU A 25 0.38 11.38 17.03
CA LEU A 25 -0.65 11.73 16.05
C LEU A 25 -0.78 10.69 14.94
N ALA A 26 0.37 10.23 14.41
CA ALA A 26 0.40 9.17 13.39
C ALA A 26 -0.19 7.86 13.90
N ALA A 27 0.11 7.48 15.16
CA ALA A 27 -0.42 6.27 15.79
C ALA A 27 -1.95 6.36 16.00
N VAL A 28 -2.47 7.49 16.46
CA VAL A 28 -3.92 7.71 16.60
C VAL A 28 -4.62 7.59 15.26
N LEU A 29 -4.09 8.19 14.20
CA LEU A 29 -4.69 8.14 12.86
C LEU A 29 -4.66 6.76 12.20
N ARG A 30 -3.74 5.89 12.57
CA ARG A 30 -3.54 4.56 11.97
C ARG A 30 -4.03 3.40 12.83
N GLY A 31 -4.35 3.67 14.10
CA GLY A 31 -4.56 2.64 15.12
C GLY A 31 -5.97 2.09 15.22
N LEU A 32 -6.96 2.60 14.46
CA LEU A 32 -8.36 2.22 14.65
C LEU A 32 -8.59 0.71 14.47
N GLU A 33 -8.08 0.10 13.39
CA GLU A 33 -8.21 -1.32 13.12
C GLU A 33 -7.45 -2.20 14.13
N VAL A 34 -6.31 -1.72 14.60
CA VAL A 34 -5.56 -2.38 15.68
C VAL A 34 -6.33 -2.31 16.99
N TYR A 35 -6.95 -1.17 17.30
CA TYR A 35 -7.74 -0.99 18.50
C TYR A 35 -9.03 -1.83 18.50
N THR A 36 -9.75 -1.83 17.36
CA THR A 36 -11.06 -2.53 17.25
C THR A 36 -10.93 -4.00 16.90
N GLY A 37 -9.80 -4.45 16.35
CA GLY A 37 -9.63 -5.76 15.76
C GLY A 37 -10.50 -6.01 14.52
N ASN A 38 -11.09 -4.92 13.94
CA ASN A 38 -12.02 -5.03 12.81
C ASN A 38 -11.45 -4.33 11.57
N TYR A 39 -10.76 -5.08 10.74
CA TYR A 39 -10.02 -4.64 9.56
C TYR A 39 -10.58 -5.28 8.28
N VAL A 40 -10.24 -4.69 7.13
CA VAL A 40 -10.59 -5.21 5.81
C VAL A 40 -9.92 -6.56 5.58
N PHE A 41 -10.72 -7.57 5.19
CA PHE A 41 -10.24 -8.92 4.90
C PHE A 41 -10.99 -9.48 3.69
N LEU A 42 -10.53 -9.11 2.50
CA LEU A 42 -11.08 -9.46 1.18
C LEU A 42 -10.28 -10.60 0.53
N PHE A 43 -10.55 -10.85 -0.76
CA PHE A 43 -9.96 -11.97 -1.49
C PHE A 43 -8.41 -11.92 -1.49
N ASP A 44 -7.79 -10.75 -1.66
CA ASP A 44 -6.32 -10.60 -1.62
C ASP A 44 -5.76 -11.04 -0.27
N GLN A 45 -6.33 -10.53 0.83
CA GLN A 45 -5.87 -10.87 2.17
C GLN A 45 -6.03 -12.37 2.46
N GLY A 46 -7.15 -12.95 2.05
CA GLY A 46 -7.37 -14.40 2.15
C GLY A 46 -6.32 -15.19 1.39
N ALA A 47 -6.05 -14.80 0.14
CA ALA A 47 -5.05 -15.43 -0.69
C ALA A 47 -3.63 -15.32 -0.11
N PHE A 48 -3.25 -14.15 0.43
CA PHE A 48 -1.95 -14.00 1.12
C PHE A 48 -1.83 -14.95 2.31
N TYR A 49 -2.86 -15.07 3.13
CA TYR A 49 -2.82 -15.94 4.29
C TYR A 49 -2.84 -17.43 3.94
N LEU A 50 -3.47 -17.84 2.84
CA LEU A 50 -3.35 -19.19 2.30
C LEU A 50 -1.91 -19.48 1.83
N GLN A 51 -1.24 -18.53 1.16
CA GLN A 51 0.16 -18.65 0.79
C GLN A 51 1.08 -18.72 2.03
N VAL A 52 0.81 -17.89 3.05
CA VAL A 52 1.53 -17.97 4.35
C VAL A 52 1.36 -19.33 4.99
N LYS A 53 0.15 -19.90 4.98
CA LYS A 53 -0.13 -21.26 5.49
C LYS A 53 0.71 -22.31 4.75
N ARG A 54 0.83 -22.22 3.43
CA ARG A 54 1.70 -23.11 2.64
C ARG A 54 3.16 -23.04 3.10
N ILE A 55 3.69 -21.84 3.37
CA ILE A 55 5.09 -21.68 3.84
C ILE A 55 5.25 -22.24 5.25
N VAL A 56 4.38 -21.85 6.19
CA VAL A 56 4.60 -22.12 7.62
C VAL A 56 4.13 -23.52 8.02
N VAL A 57 2.95 -23.94 7.55
CA VAL A 57 2.34 -25.21 7.95
C VAL A 57 2.79 -26.36 7.04
N GLU A 58 2.71 -26.14 5.72
CA GLU A 58 3.07 -27.17 4.73
C GLU A 58 4.58 -27.19 4.43
N ARG A 59 5.34 -26.24 4.96
CA ARG A 59 6.80 -26.10 4.78
C ARG A 59 7.23 -26.02 3.32
N LYS A 60 6.40 -25.39 2.45
CA LYS A 60 6.67 -25.20 1.03
C LYS A 60 7.17 -23.77 0.78
N PRO A 61 8.48 -23.52 0.69
CA PRO A 61 9.01 -22.19 0.42
C PRO A 61 8.60 -21.71 -0.96
N MET A 62 8.28 -20.41 -1.08
CA MET A 62 7.86 -19.78 -2.33
C MET A 62 8.94 -18.83 -2.84
N LEU A 63 9.16 -18.83 -4.16
CA LEU A 63 10.08 -17.91 -4.84
C LEU A 63 9.39 -16.68 -5.41
N ILE A 64 8.07 -16.73 -5.54
CA ILE A 64 7.19 -15.65 -6.01
C ILE A 64 5.93 -15.64 -5.16
N SER A 65 5.21 -14.53 -5.13
CA SER A 65 3.80 -14.49 -4.75
C SER A 65 2.93 -14.90 -5.94
N GLU A 66 1.73 -15.44 -5.71
CA GLU A 66 0.83 -15.83 -6.79
C GLU A 66 0.48 -14.62 -7.67
N ALA A 67 0.32 -14.87 -8.98
CA ALA A 67 0.03 -13.82 -9.94
C ALA A 67 -1.41 -13.30 -9.77
N TYR A 68 -1.53 -12.07 -9.31
CA TYR A 68 -2.80 -11.33 -9.32
C TYR A 68 -2.79 -10.22 -10.37
N THR A 69 -1.88 -10.30 -11.34
CA THR A 69 -1.79 -9.32 -12.42
C THR A 69 -2.50 -9.86 -13.66
N PRO A 70 -3.22 -9.03 -14.42
CA PRO A 70 -3.81 -9.44 -15.70
C PRO A 70 -2.75 -9.71 -16.77
N LEU A 71 -1.47 -9.45 -16.49
CA LEU A 71 -0.37 -9.63 -17.44
C LEU A 71 0.28 -11.00 -17.24
N PRO A 72 0.17 -11.93 -18.21
CA PRO A 72 0.82 -13.24 -18.13
C PRO A 72 2.34 -13.12 -17.96
N GLY A 73 2.90 -13.91 -17.07
CA GLY A 73 4.34 -13.93 -16.80
C GLY A 73 4.86 -12.85 -15.84
N PHE A 74 3.98 -12.02 -15.29
CA PHE A 74 4.37 -11.05 -14.28
C PHE A 74 3.98 -11.54 -12.88
N PHE A 75 4.98 -11.75 -12.01
CA PHE A 75 4.80 -12.26 -10.65
C PHE A 75 5.49 -11.34 -9.64
N GLN A 76 4.79 -11.01 -8.57
CA GLN A 76 5.37 -10.26 -7.45
C GLN A 76 6.41 -11.10 -6.71
N GLY A 77 7.37 -10.46 -6.05
CA GLY A 77 8.32 -11.15 -5.20
C GLY A 77 7.68 -11.74 -3.94
N PRO A 78 8.33 -12.70 -3.28
CA PRO A 78 7.74 -13.42 -2.14
C PRO A 78 7.81 -12.65 -0.82
N TYR A 79 8.49 -11.50 -0.77
CA TYR A 79 8.86 -10.84 0.49
C TYR A 79 7.68 -10.42 1.35
N PHE A 80 6.55 -10.03 0.74
CA PHE A 80 5.35 -9.69 1.49
C PHE A 80 4.77 -10.91 2.22
N ILE A 81 4.76 -12.06 1.55
CA ILE A 81 4.26 -13.30 2.14
C ILE A 81 5.16 -13.73 3.29
N TYR A 82 6.50 -13.65 3.13
CA TYR A 82 7.44 -13.93 4.21
C TYR A 82 7.35 -12.92 5.36
N LEU A 83 7.05 -11.65 5.08
CA LEU A 83 6.79 -10.64 6.12
C LEU A 83 5.58 -11.03 6.98
N LEU A 84 4.49 -11.51 6.36
CA LEU A 84 3.30 -12.00 7.07
C LEU A 84 3.53 -13.37 7.74
N ALA A 85 4.44 -14.20 7.20
CA ALA A 85 4.77 -15.50 7.79
C ALA A 85 5.45 -15.37 9.16
N LEU A 86 6.18 -14.28 9.42
CA LEU A 86 6.81 -14.05 10.72
C LEU A 86 5.78 -14.01 11.88
N PRO A 87 4.78 -13.10 11.89
CA PRO A 87 3.77 -13.10 12.95
C PRO A 87 2.91 -14.37 12.93
N PHE A 88 2.65 -14.96 11.76
CA PHE A 88 1.92 -16.21 11.66
C PHE A 88 2.62 -17.33 12.45
N LEU A 89 3.93 -17.48 12.28
CA LEU A 89 4.74 -18.53 12.91
C LEU A 89 4.70 -18.43 14.45
N PHE A 90 4.79 -17.20 15.00
CA PHE A 90 4.88 -16.99 16.44
C PHE A 90 3.53 -16.79 17.13
N LEU A 91 2.49 -16.36 16.41
CA LEU A 91 1.22 -15.89 16.98
C LEU A 91 0.00 -16.66 16.45
N GLY A 92 0.23 -17.78 15.75
CA GLY A 92 -0.79 -18.78 15.47
C GLY A 92 -1.81 -18.42 14.39
N GLY A 93 -1.40 -17.75 13.34
CA GLY A 93 -2.19 -17.59 12.10
C GLY A 93 -3.28 -16.52 12.14
N ASN A 94 -3.46 -15.79 13.23
CA ASN A 94 -4.45 -14.71 13.30
C ASN A 94 -4.08 -13.54 12.35
N PRO A 95 -4.92 -13.21 11.34
CA PRO A 95 -4.65 -12.13 10.42
C PRO A 95 -4.53 -10.73 11.07
N TYR A 96 -5.07 -10.58 12.27
CA TYR A 96 -4.90 -9.37 13.08
C TYR A 96 -3.44 -8.94 13.20
N TRP A 97 -2.51 -9.88 13.32
CA TRP A 97 -1.09 -9.57 13.46
C TRP A 97 -0.47 -9.01 12.18
N GLY A 98 -0.99 -9.39 11.02
CA GLY A 98 -0.64 -8.73 9.76
C GLY A 98 -1.08 -7.26 9.73
N MET A 99 -2.24 -6.96 10.30
CA MET A 99 -2.70 -5.58 10.46
C MET A 99 -1.79 -4.78 11.40
N VAL A 100 -1.36 -5.39 12.53
CA VAL A 100 -0.38 -4.78 13.44
C VAL A 100 0.96 -4.52 12.72
N VAL A 101 1.43 -5.43 11.88
CA VAL A 101 2.64 -5.23 11.06
C VAL A 101 2.48 -4.02 10.15
N MET A 102 1.35 -3.87 9.45
CA MET A 102 1.09 -2.71 8.57
C MET A 102 1.04 -1.40 9.35
N PHE A 103 0.42 -1.39 10.53
CA PHE A 103 0.43 -0.26 11.45
C PHE A 103 1.86 0.15 11.85
N ILE A 104 2.69 -0.80 12.26
CA ILE A 104 4.10 -0.56 12.63
C ILE A 104 4.87 -0.01 11.43
N ILE A 105 4.71 -0.59 10.24
CA ILE A 105 5.35 -0.12 9.00
C ILE A 105 4.96 1.33 8.70
N GLY A 106 3.69 1.69 8.88
CA GLY A 106 3.24 3.07 8.73
C GLY A 106 3.91 4.05 9.69
N LEU A 107 4.11 3.67 10.95
CA LEU A 107 4.86 4.48 11.92
C LEU A 107 6.35 4.54 11.58
N MET A 108 6.94 3.42 11.17
CA MET A 108 8.34 3.36 10.72
C MET A 108 8.58 4.25 9.49
N ALA A 109 7.63 4.35 8.57
CA ALA A 109 7.73 5.23 7.40
C ALA A 109 7.82 6.72 7.80
N VAL A 110 7.00 7.16 8.77
CA VAL A 110 7.07 8.52 9.34
C VAL A 110 8.42 8.74 10.01
N LEU A 111 8.87 7.79 10.82
CA LEU A 111 10.12 7.88 11.57
C LEU A 111 11.35 7.85 10.65
N ALA A 112 11.38 6.96 9.66
CA ALA A 112 12.43 6.87 8.66
C ALA A 112 12.54 8.19 7.87
N SER A 113 11.42 8.76 7.44
CA SER A 113 11.39 10.06 6.74
C SER A 113 12.02 11.17 7.60
N TYR A 114 11.69 11.22 8.89
CA TYR A 114 12.30 12.16 9.81
C TYR A 114 13.82 12.00 9.88
N PHE A 115 14.31 10.79 10.16
CA PHE A 115 15.74 10.56 10.35
C PHE A 115 16.54 10.77 9.06
N LEU A 116 16.04 10.32 7.93
CA LEU A 116 16.72 10.48 6.64
C LEU A 116 16.79 11.95 6.23
N VAL A 117 15.72 12.71 6.38
CA VAL A 117 15.70 14.15 6.08
C VAL A 117 16.54 14.93 7.07
N LYS A 118 16.53 14.58 8.37
CA LYS A 118 17.38 15.19 9.39
C LYS A 118 18.89 14.99 9.10
N ASN A 119 19.24 13.81 8.57
CA ASN A 119 20.62 13.50 8.19
C ASN A 119 21.10 14.34 6.98
N LEU A 120 20.19 14.64 6.06
CA LEU A 120 20.51 15.43 4.87
C LEU A 120 20.48 16.95 5.13
N PHE A 121 19.56 17.41 5.97
CA PHE A 121 19.19 18.82 6.12
C PHE A 121 19.05 19.22 7.60
N THR A 122 18.00 19.97 7.89
CA THR A 122 17.76 20.51 9.23
C THR A 122 16.65 19.77 9.95
N PRO A 123 16.68 19.71 11.30
CA PRO A 123 15.59 19.10 12.06
C PRO A 123 14.21 19.72 11.79
N LEU A 124 14.16 21.02 11.48
CA LEU A 124 12.90 21.69 11.13
C LEU A 124 12.29 21.10 9.87
N LEU A 125 13.09 20.95 8.81
CA LEU A 125 12.63 20.33 7.56
C LEU A 125 12.16 18.88 7.80
N ALA A 126 12.91 18.14 8.60
CA ALA A 126 12.59 16.76 8.95
C ALA A 126 11.23 16.65 9.68
N VAL A 127 10.94 17.56 10.62
CA VAL A 127 9.65 17.59 11.33
C VAL A 127 8.51 17.92 10.37
N PHE A 128 8.66 18.87 9.44
CA PHE A 128 7.61 19.15 8.46
C PHE A 128 7.32 17.97 7.54
N VAL A 129 8.35 17.30 7.02
CA VAL A 129 8.17 16.10 6.19
C VAL A 129 7.48 14.99 6.99
N ALA A 130 7.93 14.70 8.22
CA ALA A 130 7.31 13.71 9.08
C ALA A 130 5.86 14.07 9.44
N PHE A 131 5.56 15.34 9.71
CA PHE A 131 4.20 15.82 9.98
C PHE A 131 3.29 15.61 8.77
N ILE A 132 3.71 16.02 7.58
CA ILE A 132 2.91 15.78 6.36
C ILE A 132 2.69 14.28 6.17
N PHE A 133 3.72 13.47 6.36
CA PHE A 133 3.60 12.00 6.26
C PHE A 133 2.60 11.43 7.28
N ALA A 134 2.60 11.96 8.50
CA ALA A 134 1.70 11.53 9.56
C ALA A 134 0.22 11.78 9.23
N VAL A 135 -0.09 12.95 8.62
CA VAL A 135 -1.47 13.41 8.35
C VAL A 135 -1.94 13.15 6.92
N TYR A 136 -1.10 12.59 6.06
CA TYR A 136 -1.43 12.29 4.68
C TYR A 136 -2.43 11.14 4.56
N SER A 137 -3.65 11.42 4.09
CA SER A 137 -4.76 10.47 4.10
C SER A 137 -4.47 9.13 3.39
N PRO A 138 -3.84 9.09 2.17
CA PRO A 138 -3.50 7.82 1.54
C PRO A 138 -2.48 6.99 2.34
N ALA A 139 -1.48 7.63 2.98
CA ALA A 139 -0.52 6.92 3.83
C ALA A 139 -1.15 6.40 5.14
N ILE A 140 -2.19 7.07 5.64
CA ILE A 140 -3.00 6.60 6.76
C ILE A 140 -3.78 5.37 6.32
N ALA A 141 -4.51 5.44 5.19
CA ALA A 141 -5.28 4.32 4.64
C ALA A 141 -4.38 3.10 4.34
N ALA A 142 -3.19 3.33 3.79
CA ALA A 142 -2.21 2.28 3.52
C ALA A 142 -1.78 1.53 4.78
N SER A 143 -1.68 2.20 5.93
CA SER A 143 -1.33 1.59 7.21
C SER A 143 -2.48 0.81 7.86
N ARG A 144 -3.70 0.92 7.31
CA ARG A 144 -4.94 0.33 7.81
C ARG A 144 -5.42 -0.84 6.95
N MET A 145 -4.58 -1.34 6.02
CA MET A 145 -4.91 -2.45 5.13
C MET A 145 -3.68 -3.32 4.88
N ILE A 146 -3.87 -4.64 4.92
CA ILE A 146 -2.82 -5.63 4.61
C ILE A 146 -2.69 -5.74 3.10
N TRP A 147 -1.70 -5.04 2.51
CA TRP A 147 -1.54 -5.03 1.05
C TRP A 147 -0.09 -4.73 0.64
N PRO A 148 0.51 -5.48 -0.33
CA PRO A 148 1.93 -5.36 -0.67
C PRO A 148 2.36 -3.95 -1.09
N PRO A 149 1.65 -3.21 -1.97
CA PRO A 149 2.04 -1.86 -2.39
C PRO A 149 2.21 -0.86 -1.23
N HIS A 150 1.59 -1.11 -0.09
CA HIS A 150 1.67 -0.22 1.07
C HIS A 150 3.05 -0.20 1.75
N ILE A 151 3.90 -1.21 1.51
CA ILE A 151 5.30 -1.25 1.97
C ILE A 151 6.14 -0.15 1.30
N ILE A 152 5.73 0.32 0.13
CA ILE A 152 6.42 1.36 -0.65
C ILE A 152 6.55 2.65 0.17
N TYR A 153 5.57 2.99 1.01
CA TYR A 153 5.66 4.15 1.89
C TYR A 153 6.87 4.11 2.82
N LEU A 154 7.30 2.92 3.26
CA LEU A 154 8.51 2.76 4.07
C LEU A 154 9.78 2.77 3.21
N LEU A 155 9.78 2.18 2.03
CA LEU A 155 10.97 2.02 1.20
C LEU A 155 11.33 3.28 0.41
N MET A 156 10.34 4.05 -0.05
CA MET A 156 10.55 5.25 -0.87
C MET A 156 11.38 6.35 -0.19
N PRO A 157 11.26 6.65 1.11
CA PRO A 157 12.18 7.57 1.80
C PRO A 157 13.65 7.20 1.63
N PHE A 158 14.00 5.91 1.70
CA PHE A 158 15.37 5.42 1.50
C PHE A 158 15.82 5.54 0.04
N TYR A 159 14.91 5.30 -0.90
CA TYR A 159 15.17 5.51 -2.31
C TYR A 159 15.47 6.98 -2.61
N ILE A 160 14.63 7.92 -2.16
CA ILE A 160 14.84 9.38 -2.32
C ILE A 160 16.16 9.80 -1.66
N PHE A 161 16.44 9.30 -0.44
CA PHE A 161 17.70 9.55 0.25
C PHE A 161 18.90 9.12 -0.61
N SER A 162 18.82 7.95 -1.22
CA SER A 162 19.87 7.43 -2.09
C SER A 162 20.10 8.32 -3.32
N LEU A 163 19.04 8.81 -3.96
CA LEU A 163 19.14 9.76 -5.07
C LEU A 163 19.84 11.06 -4.65
N VAL A 164 19.48 11.61 -3.48
CA VAL A 164 20.13 12.83 -2.97
C VAL A 164 21.62 12.60 -2.70
N LYS A 165 22.00 11.43 -2.20
CA LYS A 165 23.41 11.07 -1.99
C LYS A 165 24.17 10.90 -3.30
N LEU A 166 23.55 10.39 -4.36
CA LEU A 166 24.14 10.35 -5.70
C LEU A 166 24.48 11.77 -6.19
N PHE A 167 23.59 12.76 -6.00
CA PHE A 167 23.87 14.16 -6.32
C PHE A 167 24.99 14.79 -5.44
N GLN A 168 25.35 14.13 -4.34
CA GLN A 168 26.53 14.48 -3.54
C GLN A 168 27.81 13.75 -4.00
N ASN A 169 27.76 13.07 -5.15
CA ASN A 169 28.83 12.27 -5.75
C ASN A 169 29.24 11.05 -4.89
N ASP A 170 28.36 10.50 -4.06
CA ASP A 170 28.59 9.28 -3.32
C ASP A 170 28.12 8.05 -4.15
N GLN A 171 29.05 7.45 -4.90
CA GLN A 171 28.81 6.33 -5.80
C GLN A 171 28.26 5.08 -5.09
N ARG A 172 28.50 4.90 -3.78
CA ARG A 172 27.96 3.77 -3.03
C ARG A 172 26.44 3.71 -3.05
N PHE A 173 25.81 4.86 -3.22
CA PHE A 173 24.35 4.96 -3.28
C PHE A 173 23.73 4.51 -4.62
N LEU A 174 24.53 4.12 -5.62
CA LEU A 174 24.04 3.36 -6.76
C LEU A 174 23.48 2.01 -6.30
N PHE A 175 24.24 1.28 -5.47
CA PHE A 175 23.74 0.03 -4.89
C PHE A 175 22.38 0.23 -4.18
N TRP A 176 22.28 1.20 -3.30
CA TRP A 176 21.07 1.43 -2.52
C TRP A 176 19.89 1.91 -3.37
N ALA A 177 20.11 2.78 -4.36
CA ALA A 177 19.05 3.26 -5.24
C ALA A 177 18.44 2.08 -6.04
N PHE A 178 19.29 1.24 -6.65
CA PHE A 178 18.82 0.07 -7.38
C PHE A 178 18.24 -1.00 -6.45
N LEU A 179 18.80 -1.19 -5.25
CA LEU A 179 18.26 -2.10 -4.24
C LEU A 179 16.81 -1.75 -3.89
N PHE A 180 16.56 -0.49 -3.54
CA PHE A 180 15.20 -0.07 -3.18
C PHE A 180 14.24 -0.10 -4.35
N ALA A 181 14.67 0.24 -5.57
CA ALA A 181 13.87 0.09 -6.77
C ALA A 181 13.44 -1.38 -6.97
N SER A 182 14.38 -2.32 -6.84
CA SER A 182 14.12 -3.76 -6.99
C SER A 182 13.27 -4.34 -5.86
N PHE A 183 13.47 -3.91 -4.61
CA PHE A 183 12.56 -4.28 -3.52
C PHE A 183 11.14 -3.77 -3.76
N ILE A 184 10.99 -2.51 -4.19
CA ILE A 184 9.69 -1.95 -4.54
C ILE A 184 9.03 -2.74 -5.67
N SER A 185 9.80 -3.15 -6.71
CA SER A 185 9.29 -4.04 -7.78
C SER A 185 8.76 -5.38 -7.25
N SER A 186 9.30 -5.87 -6.14
CA SER A 186 8.83 -7.12 -5.53
C SER A 186 7.49 -6.97 -4.80
N PHE A 187 7.12 -5.76 -4.39
CA PHE A 187 5.82 -5.48 -3.77
C PHE A 187 4.80 -4.94 -4.78
N GLU A 188 5.25 -4.12 -5.74
CA GLU A 188 4.44 -3.60 -6.84
C GLU A 188 5.33 -3.40 -8.08
N ILE A 189 5.09 -4.24 -9.08
CA ILE A 189 5.96 -4.32 -10.28
C ILE A 189 5.96 -3.00 -11.04
N ALA A 190 4.78 -2.40 -11.23
CA ALA A 190 4.65 -1.15 -11.99
C ALA A 190 5.38 0.01 -11.31
N ALA A 191 5.17 0.18 -10.00
CA ALA A 191 5.85 1.20 -9.21
C ALA A 191 7.37 1.01 -9.22
N GLY A 192 7.85 -0.21 -9.01
CA GLY A 192 9.29 -0.49 -9.02
C GLY A 192 9.93 -0.30 -10.38
N ALA A 193 9.29 -0.73 -11.47
CA ALA A 193 9.78 -0.53 -12.83
C ALA A 193 9.92 0.96 -13.16
N ALA A 194 9.00 1.80 -12.66
CA ALA A 194 9.05 3.25 -12.85
C ALA A 194 10.25 3.91 -12.16
N LEU A 195 10.91 3.26 -11.19
CA LEU A 195 12.03 3.83 -10.44
C LEU A 195 13.39 3.71 -11.17
N TYR A 196 13.55 2.77 -12.08
CA TYR A 196 14.84 2.57 -12.77
C TYR A 196 15.19 3.69 -13.72
N PHE A 197 14.22 4.20 -14.46
CA PHE A 197 14.45 5.29 -15.41
C PHE A 197 14.94 6.59 -14.74
N PRO A 198 14.34 7.09 -13.64
CA PRO A 198 14.90 8.21 -12.91
C PRO A 198 16.33 7.99 -12.40
N ILE A 199 16.69 6.80 -11.91
CA ILE A 199 18.07 6.52 -11.50
C ILE A 199 19.02 6.73 -12.68
N VAL A 200 18.73 6.08 -13.81
CA VAL A 200 19.57 6.17 -15.02
C VAL A 200 19.68 7.64 -15.49
N PHE A 201 18.56 8.35 -15.56
CA PHE A 201 18.52 9.76 -15.94
C PHE A 201 19.41 10.62 -15.03
N TYR A 202 19.31 10.47 -13.70
CA TYR A 202 20.12 11.26 -12.77
C TYR A 202 21.60 10.87 -12.82
N VAL A 203 21.93 9.60 -13.02
CA VAL A 203 23.31 9.14 -13.18
C VAL A 203 23.95 9.76 -14.43
N LEU A 204 23.22 9.79 -15.55
CA LEU A 204 23.68 10.43 -16.79
C LEU A 204 23.88 11.94 -16.58
N LEU A 205 22.97 12.59 -15.87
CA LEU A 205 23.05 14.03 -15.55
C LEU A 205 24.24 14.37 -14.64
N ILE A 206 24.54 13.52 -13.65
CA ILE A 206 25.70 13.70 -12.75
C ILE A 206 27.02 13.48 -13.50
N GLY A 207 27.00 12.62 -14.51
CA GLY A 207 28.09 12.43 -15.47
C GLY A 207 28.97 11.21 -15.22
N ARG A 208 30.03 11.07 -16.05
CA ARG A 208 30.87 9.88 -16.19
C ARG A 208 31.52 9.38 -14.89
N LYS A 209 31.64 10.20 -13.86
CA LYS A 209 32.19 9.80 -12.56
C LYS A 209 31.39 8.67 -11.89
N MET A 210 30.11 8.54 -12.22
CA MET A 210 29.24 7.48 -11.74
C MET A 210 29.28 6.23 -12.62
N ILE A 211 29.68 6.38 -13.91
CA ILE A 211 29.65 5.31 -14.92
C ILE A 211 31.08 4.75 -15.09
N ASN A 212 31.53 4.03 -14.10
CA ASN A 212 32.77 3.26 -14.14
C ASN A 212 32.49 1.81 -13.70
N PHE A 213 33.47 0.92 -13.82
CA PHE A 213 33.31 -0.48 -13.47
C PHE A 213 32.71 -0.68 -12.07
N LYS A 214 33.21 0.03 -11.05
CA LYS A 214 32.69 -0.03 -9.69
C LYS A 214 31.23 0.41 -9.60
N GLY A 215 30.87 1.51 -10.26
CA GLY A 215 29.48 2.03 -10.26
C GLY A 215 28.52 1.06 -10.92
N ILE A 216 28.90 0.50 -12.06
CA ILE A 216 28.11 -0.52 -12.78
C ILE A 216 27.92 -1.76 -11.92
N THR A 217 29.00 -2.26 -11.29
CA THR A 217 28.92 -3.41 -10.38
C THR A 217 27.97 -3.16 -9.21
N LEU A 218 28.06 -1.99 -8.56
CA LEU A 218 27.18 -1.62 -7.46
C LEU A 218 25.71 -1.55 -7.92
N ALA A 219 25.43 -0.99 -9.10
CA ALA A 219 24.09 -0.91 -9.67
C ALA A 219 23.52 -2.31 -9.95
N ILE A 220 24.32 -3.19 -10.59
CA ILE A 220 23.92 -4.57 -10.90
C ILE A 220 23.65 -5.36 -9.62
N MET A 221 24.55 -5.29 -8.64
CA MET A 221 24.38 -5.97 -7.34
C MET A 221 23.10 -5.50 -6.64
N GLY A 222 22.86 -4.17 -6.59
CA GLY A 222 21.65 -3.61 -6.00
C GLY A 222 20.38 -4.06 -6.74
N ALA A 223 20.41 -4.09 -8.07
CA ALA A 223 19.28 -4.52 -8.88
C ALA A 223 18.96 -6.01 -8.73
N ILE A 224 19.98 -6.87 -8.76
CA ILE A 224 19.79 -8.33 -8.75
C ILE A 224 19.41 -8.85 -7.36
N PHE A 225 20.02 -8.34 -6.30
CA PHE A 225 19.89 -8.92 -4.96
C PHE A 225 18.43 -9.14 -4.51
N PRO A 226 17.50 -8.17 -4.61
CA PRO A 226 16.10 -8.41 -4.25
C PRO A 226 15.34 -9.28 -5.25
N LEU A 227 15.81 -9.40 -6.49
CA LEU A 227 15.14 -10.17 -7.54
C LEU A 227 15.60 -11.63 -7.61
N VAL A 228 16.56 -12.06 -6.77
CA VAL A 228 17.08 -13.43 -6.77
C VAL A 228 15.99 -14.50 -6.73
N PRO A 229 14.95 -14.41 -5.86
CA PRO A 229 13.91 -15.43 -5.86
C PRO A 229 13.15 -15.50 -7.19
N GLN A 230 12.80 -14.35 -7.78
CA GLN A 230 12.08 -14.29 -9.06
C GLN A 230 12.98 -14.78 -10.22
N ILE A 231 14.27 -14.48 -10.19
CA ILE A 231 15.25 -14.97 -11.18
C ILE A 231 15.34 -16.50 -11.10
N LEU A 232 15.44 -17.07 -9.91
CA LEU A 232 15.46 -18.53 -9.71
C LEU A 232 14.15 -19.18 -10.18
N PHE A 233 13.01 -18.55 -9.87
CA PHE A 233 11.71 -19.00 -10.38
C PHE A 233 11.70 -19.00 -11.90
N ASN A 234 12.12 -17.91 -12.52
CA ASN A 234 12.13 -17.74 -13.98
C ASN A 234 12.95 -18.83 -14.68
N PHE A 235 14.14 -19.15 -14.17
CA PHE A 235 14.96 -20.22 -14.72
C PHE A 235 14.33 -21.61 -14.57
N ARG A 236 13.59 -21.86 -13.50
CA ARG A 236 12.90 -23.13 -13.27
C ARG A 236 11.63 -23.30 -14.10
N HIS A 237 11.08 -22.22 -14.64
CA HIS A 237 9.80 -22.19 -15.36
C HIS A 237 9.96 -21.64 -16.78
N GLU A 238 10.95 -22.15 -17.51
CA GLU A 238 11.18 -21.87 -18.94
C GLU A 238 11.24 -20.38 -19.29
N ASN A 239 11.73 -19.56 -18.40
CA ASN A 239 11.84 -18.12 -18.54
C ASN A 239 10.50 -17.39 -18.78
N ILE A 240 9.42 -17.86 -18.15
CA ILE A 240 8.07 -17.32 -18.32
C ILE A 240 7.99 -15.80 -18.05
N MET A 241 8.73 -15.31 -17.03
CA MET A 241 8.76 -13.88 -16.71
C MET A 241 9.48 -13.08 -17.81
N LEU A 242 10.60 -13.58 -18.30
CA LEU A 242 11.32 -12.95 -19.42
C LEU A 242 10.47 -12.93 -20.69
N LYS A 243 9.81 -14.04 -21.00
CA LYS A 243 8.86 -14.12 -22.12
C LYS A 243 7.74 -13.08 -21.98
N GLY A 244 7.14 -12.95 -20.79
CA GLY A 244 6.11 -11.94 -20.51
C GLY A 244 6.60 -10.51 -20.72
N ILE A 245 7.81 -10.17 -20.24
CA ILE A 245 8.41 -8.85 -20.48
C ILE A 245 8.64 -8.60 -21.98
N LEU A 246 9.16 -9.58 -22.71
CA LEU A 246 9.41 -9.47 -24.15
C LEU A 246 8.10 -9.29 -24.93
N SER A 247 7.05 -10.03 -24.60
CA SER A 247 5.71 -9.89 -25.19
C SER A 247 5.12 -8.51 -24.92
N LEU A 248 5.30 -7.97 -23.72
CA LEU A 248 4.86 -6.61 -23.39
C LEU A 248 5.59 -5.56 -24.26
N LEU A 249 6.90 -5.69 -24.38
CA LEU A 249 7.71 -4.77 -25.22
C LEU A 249 7.34 -4.83 -26.70
N LYS A 250 7.00 -6.02 -27.21
CA LYS A 250 6.52 -6.20 -28.59
C LYS A 250 5.06 -5.75 -28.78
N GLY A 251 4.32 -5.55 -27.69
CA GLY A 251 2.90 -5.22 -27.72
C GLY A 251 2.00 -6.41 -28.11
N GLU A 252 2.47 -7.63 -27.85
CA GLU A 252 1.80 -8.90 -28.11
C GLU A 252 0.98 -9.42 -26.90
N VAL A 253 0.85 -8.60 -25.83
CA VAL A 253 0.15 -9.01 -24.61
C VAL A 253 -1.34 -8.88 -24.80
N GLU A 254 -2.06 -9.98 -24.69
CA GLU A 254 -3.51 -10.02 -24.49
C GLU A 254 -3.82 -9.62 -23.03
N ALA A 255 -3.73 -8.33 -22.75
CA ALA A 255 -3.93 -7.80 -21.40
C ALA A 255 -5.40 -7.60 -21.02
N GLY A 256 -6.35 -8.27 -21.68
CA GLY A 256 -7.79 -8.08 -21.39
C GLY A 256 -8.31 -6.65 -21.59
N THR A 257 -7.43 -5.72 -21.99
CA THR A 257 -7.72 -4.31 -22.26
C THR A 257 -7.11 -3.95 -23.61
N GLU A 258 -7.88 -3.29 -24.46
CA GLU A 258 -7.38 -2.81 -25.74
C GLU A 258 -6.25 -1.80 -25.56
N LYS A 259 -5.24 -1.88 -26.44
CA LYS A 259 -4.13 -0.96 -26.48
C LYS A 259 -4.63 0.42 -26.93
N MET A 260 -4.45 1.44 -26.10
CA MET A 260 -4.89 2.80 -26.38
C MET A 260 -4.02 3.48 -27.44
N ASP A 261 -4.60 4.42 -28.22
CA ASP A 261 -3.84 5.35 -29.03
C ASP A 261 -3.06 6.36 -28.18
N TRP A 262 -2.10 7.09 -28.77
CA TRP A 262 -1.22 8.01 -28.03
C TRP A 262 -1.97 9.16 -27.35
N ARG A 263 -3.01 9.68 -27.97
CA ARG A 263 -3.81 10.78 -27.44
C ARG A 263 -4.61 10.32 -26.22
N THR A 264 -5.30 9.21 -26.34
CA THR A 264 -6.05 8.58 -25.25
C THR A 264 -5.12 8.20 -24.10
N THR A 265 -3.95 7.61 -24.41
CA THR A 265 -2.92 7.30 -23.41
C THR A 265 -2.50 8.53 -22.62
N PHE A 266 -2.16 9.64 -23.34
CA PHE A 266 -1.72 10.86 -22.68
C PHE A 266 -2.78 11.42 -21.71
N PHE A 267 -4.03 11.58 -22.16
CA PHE A 267 -5.08 12.18 -21.34
C PHE A 267 -5.54 11.23 -20.20
N SER A 268 -5.63 9.93 -20.45
CA SER A 268 -5.96 8.94 -19.42
C SER A 268 -4.89 8.92 -18.33
N HIS A 269 -3.61 8.87 -18.71
CA HIS A 269 -2.52 8.88 -17.74
C HIS A 269 -2.43 10.21 -16.98
N LEU A 270 -2.61 11.34 -17.69
CA LEU A 270 -2.64 12.66 -17.04
C LEU A 270 -3.78 12.75 -16.01
N GLN A 271 -4.93 12.16 -16.31
CA GLN A 271 -6.05 12.09 -15.36
C GLN A 271 -5.67 11.29 -14.11
N VAL A 272 -5.06 10.12 -14.25
CA VAL A 272 -4.62 9.29 -13.11
C VAL A 272 -3.54 10.02 -12.29
N PHE A 273 -2.59 10.71 -12.93
CA PHE A 273 -1.60 11.55 -12.23
C PHE A 273 -2.24 12.71 -11.47
N LYS A 274 -3.22 13.37 -12.10
CA LYS A 274 -4.02 14.43 -11.45
C LYS A 274 -4.73 13.87 -10.23
N GLU A 275 -5.44 12.76 -10.35
CA GLU A 275 -6.17 12.12 -9.24
C GLU A 275 -5.25 11.70 -8.10
N ASN A 276 -4.08 11.14 -8.41
CA ASN A 276 -3.08 10.77 -7.43
C ASN A 276 -2.53 11.99 -6.65
N PHE A 277 -2.30 13.10 -7.34
CA PHE A 277 -1.89 14.36 -6.72
C PHE A 277 -3.04 15.00 -5.92
N VAL A 278 -4.25 14.96 -6.47
CA VAL A 278 -5.48 15.55 -5.88
C VAL A 278 -5.93 14.80 -4.62
N ALA A 279 -5.63 13.51 -4.49
CA ALA A 279 -5.90 12.74 -3.27
C ALA A 279 -5.30 13.37 -1.98
N LEU A 280 -4.38 14.33 -2.14
CA LEU A 280 -3.81 15.13 -1.06
C LEU A 280 -4.81 16.12 -0.42
N PHE A 281 -5.85 16.56 -1.13
CA PHE A 281 -6.56 17.81 -0.81
C PHE A 281 -8.08 17.69 -0.94
N PRO A 282 -8.91 18.62 -0.44
CA PRO A 282 -10.37 18.56 -0.60
C PRO A 282 -10.82 18.70 -2.05
N GLN A 283 -11.88 18.02 -2.44
CA GLN A 283 -12.37 17.88 -3.82
C GLN A 283 -13.08 19.15 -4.36
N ASN A 284 -12.35 20.22 -4.61
CA ASN A 284 -12.87 21.40 -5.29
C ASN A 284 -11.95 21.79 -6.45
N GLU A 285 -12.41 21.65 -7.70
CA GLU A 285 -11.59 21.84 -8.90
C GLU A 285 -10.98 23.25 -9.01
N LEU A 286 -11.68 24.28 -8.61
CA LEU A 286 -11.19 25.66 -8.64
C LEU A 286 -10.06 25.86 -7.63
N ALA A 287 -10.21 25.33 -6.41
CA ALA A 287 -9.18 25.36 -5.37
C ALA A 287 -7.92 24.60 -5.80
N TRP A 288 -8.06 23.54 -6.61
CA TRP A 288 -6.96 22.77 -7.18
C TRP A 288 -6.12 23.53 -8.17
N THR A 289 -6.76 24.15 -9.13
CA THR A 289 -6.06 24.95 -10.16
C THR A 289 -5.30 26.08 -9.49
N GLY A 290 -5.91 26.78 -8.54
CA GLY A 290 -5.24 27.81 -7.77
C GLY A 290 -4.06 27.32 -6.94
N LEU A 291 -4.19 26.16 -6.28
CA LEU A 291 -3.11 25.54 -5.51
C LEU A 291 -1.97 25.08 -6.41
N PHE A 292 -2.26 24.46 -7.54
CA PHE A 292 -1.25 24.01 -8.50
C PHE A 292 -0.44 25.19 -9.03
N ILE A 293 -1.10 26.29 -9.44
CA ILE A 293 -0.45 27.53 -9.89
C ILE A 293 0.41 28.13 -8.78
N PHE A 294 -0.12 28.16 -7.54
CA PHE A 294 0.63 28.66 -6.37
C PHE A 294 1.88 27.82 -6.10
N LEU A 295 1.76 26.49 -6.10
CA LEU A 295 2.90 25.58 -5.88
C LEU A 295 3.93 25.70 -7.01
N ALA A 296 3.49 25.75 -8.28
CA ALA A 296 4.38 25.93 -9.41
C ALA A 296 5.12 27.29 -9.34
N GLY A 297 4.42 28.37 -9.02
CA GLY A 297 5.01 29.69 -8.83
C GLY A 297 6.00 29.72 -7.66
N LEU A 298 5.68 29.06 -6.54
CA LEU A 298 6.56 28.97 -5.38
C LEU A 298 7.83 28.16 -5.71
N ILE A 299 7.70 27.05 -6.41
CA ILE A 299 8.83 26.23 -6.85
C ILE A 299 9.74 27.06 -7.75
N LEU A 300 9.19 27.73 -8.75
CA LEU A 300 9.93 28.58 -9.68
C LEU A 300 10.64 29.73 -8.95
N PHE A 301 9.92 30.41 -8.03
CA PHE A 301 10.51 31.44 -7.18
C PHE A 301 11.69 30.94 -6.36
N LEU A 302 11.56 29.76 -5.75
CA LEU A 302 12.63 29.15 -4.94
C LEU A 302 13.85 28.78 -5.79
N PHE A 303 13.66 28.32 -7.04
CA PHE A 303 14.77 28.03 -7.96
C PHE A 303 15.52 29.30 -8.40
N ILE A 304 14.79 30.37 -8.70
CA ILE A 304 15.36 31.60 -9.29
C ILE A 304 15.93 32.50 -8.18
N LYS A 305 15.15 32.79 -7.17
CA LYS A 305 15.47 33.82 -6.14
C LYS A 305 15.67 33.24 -4.74
N GLY A 306 15.42 31.95 -4.51
CA GLY A 306 15.55 31.33 -3.19
C GLY A 306 17.02 31.11 -2.81
N ASN A 307 17.40 31.50 -1.59
CA ASN A 307 18.70 31.16 -1.01
C ASN A 307 18.77 29.67 -0.64
N LEU A 308 18.80 28.81 -1.66
CA LEU A 308 18.90 27.36 -1.52
C LEU A 308 20.37 26.94 -1.59
N SER A 309 20.81 26.12 -0.64
CA SER A 309 22.11 25.43 -0.74
C SER A 309 22.11 24.47 -1.94
N LYS A 310 23.29 24.08 -2.41
CA LYS A 310 23.43 23.13 -3.53
C LYS A 310 22.65 21.83 -3.27
N LYS A 311 22.69 21.31 -2.01
CA LYS A 311 21.92 20.12 -1.60
C LYS A 311 20.41 20.34 -1.72
N GLU A 312 19.91 21.48 -1.28
CA GLU A 312 18.48 21.80 -1.34
C GLU A 312 18.00 21.99 -2.77
N LYS A 313 18.82 22.58 -3.65
CA LYS A 313 18.52 22.67 -5.09
C LYS A 313 18.45 21.29 -5.72
N SER A 314 19.40 20.40 -5.45
CA SER A 314 19.37 19.03 -5.96
C SER A 314 18.15 18.26 -5.41
N PHE A 315 17.82 18.44 -4.15
CA PHE A 315 16.63 17.78 -3.55
C PHE A 315 15.33 18.26 -4.18
N LEU A 316 15.15 19.59 -4.31
CA LEU A 316 13.98 20.15 -4.96
C LEU A 316 13.89 19.73 -6.44
N PHE A 317 15.04 19.70 -7.14
CA PHE A 317 15.12 19.20 -8.51
C PHE A 317 14.64 17.75 -8.63
N ILE A 318 15.11 16.85 -7.74
CA ILE A 318 14.65 15.45 -7.70
C ILE A 318 13.14 15.41 -7.49
N LEU A 319 12.62 16.11 -6.47
CA LEU A 319 11.19 16.06 -6.13
C LEU A 319 10.26 16.59 -7.23
N VAL A 320 10.73 17.54 -8.04
CA VAL A 320 9.95 18.13 -9.14
C VAL A 320 10.09 17.33 -10.43
N SER A 321 11.33 16.89 -10.77
CA SER A 321 11.57 16.18 -12.02
C SER A 321 11.12 14.71 -11.95
N PHE A 322 11.11 14.09 -10.78
CA PHE A 322 10.75 12.68 -10.63
C PHE A 322 9.34 12.34 -11.15
N PRO A 323 8.25 13.03 -10.76
CA PRO A 323 6.94 12.79 -11.33
C PRO A 323 6.89 12.95 -12.86
N LEU A 324 7.62 13.92 -13.39
CA LEU A 324 7.70 14.16 -14.84
C LEU A 324 8.42 13.00 -15.57
N LEU A 325 9.49 12.48 -14.99
CA LEU A 325 10.21 11.32 -15.52
C LEU A 325 9.35 10.07 -15.51
N VAL A 326 8.65 9.79 -14.39
CA VAL A 326 7.72 8.67 -14.30
C VAL A 326 6.58 8.83 -15.32
N PHE A 327 5.99 10.02 -15.44
CA PHE A 327 4.95 10.28 -16.43
C PHE A 327 5.45 10.03 -17.86
N SER A 328 6.62 10.58 -18.22
CA SER A 328 7.19 10.41 -19.56
C SER A 328 7.48 8.94 -19.90
N GLN A 329 7.98 8.16 -18.93
CA GLN A 329 8.20 6.73 -19.11
C GLN A 329 6.88 5.98 -19.34
N LEU A 330 5.85 6.31 -18.59
CA LEU A 330 4.56 5.62 -18.65
C LEU A 330 3.77 5.94 -19.91
N LEU A 331 4.09 7.00 -20.65
CA LEU A 331 3.50 7.22 -21.97
C LEU A 331 3.77 6.08 -22.96
N PHE A 332 4.85 5.31 -22.75
CA PHE A 332 5.13 4.13 -23.56
C PHE A 332 4.31 2.89 -23.14
N TYR A 333 3.72 2.89 -21.96
CA TYR A 333 2.79 1.87 -21.50
C TYR A 333 1.35 2.24 -21.92
N ARG A 334 0.90 1.72 -23.05
CA ARG A 334 -0.34 2.13 -23.72
C ARG A 334 -1.58 1.35 -23.25
N TYR A 335 -1.65 1.03 -21.96
CA TYR A 335 -2.75 0.33 -21.32
C TYR A 335 -3.29 1.15 -20.14
N ILE A 336 -4.42 0.71 -19.56
CA ILE A 336 -5.03 1.38 -18.40
C ILE A 336 -4.06 1.38 -17.22
N LEU A 337 -3.90 2.54 -16.60
CA LEU A 337 -3.18 2.68 -15.35
C LEU A 337 -4.15 2.69 -14.17
N TRP A 338 -3.77 1.99 -13.11
CA TRP A 338 -4.50 1.99 -11.86
C TRP A 338 -3.85 2.93 -10.86
N SER A 339 -4.64 3.60 -10.03
CA SER A 339 -4.15 4.60 -9.05
C SER A 339 -3.12 4.07 -8.06
N TRP A 340 -3.17 2.79 -7.72
CA TRP A 340 -2.22 2.14 -6.81
C TRP A 340 -0.84 1.86 -7.44
N TYR A 341 -0.68 2.00 -8.75
CA TYR A 341 0.64 1.93 -9.41
C TYR A 341 1.53 3.13 -9.07
N PHE A 342 1.02 4.15 -8.40
CA PHE A 342 1.69 5.44 -8.17
C PHE A 342 1.88 5.77 -6.67
N VAL A 343 1.96 4.78 -5.82
CA VAL A 343 2.22 4.99 -4.38
C VAL A 343 3.55 5.71 -4.15
N GLU A 344 4.55 5.46 -5.00
CA GLU A 344 5.85 6.10 -4.94
C GLU A 344 5.77 7.61 -5.17
N LEU A 345 4.88 8.09 -6.06
CA LEU A 345 4.67 9.52 -6.28
C LEU A 345 4.10 10.23 -5.05
N GLN A 346 3.23 9.55 -4.32
CA GLN A 346 2.63 10.11 -3.12
C GLN A 346 3.69 10.45 -2.06
N VAL A 347 4.71 9.61 -1.93
CA VAL A 347 5.84 9.88 -1.02
C VAL A 347 6.67 11.08 -1.52
N VAL A 348 6.87 11.20 -2.83
CA VAL A 348 7.56 12.37 -3.42
C VAL A 348 6.78 13.66 -3.12
N TYR A 349 5.46 13.64 -3.23
CA TYR A 349 4.61 14.80 -2.89
C TYR A 349 4.65 15.14 -1.41
N ILE A 350 4.67 14.16 -0.52
CA ILE A 350 4.85 14.37 0.93
C ILE A 350 6.16 15.13 1.20
N PHE A 351 7.26 14.69 0.57
CA PHE A 351 8.57 15.32 0.72
C PHE A 351 8.61 16.73 0.13
N LEU A 352 7.98 16.93 -1.03
CA LEU A 352 7.88 18.24 -1.68
C LEU A 352 7.12 19.23 -0.81
N ILE A 353 5.93 18.87 -0.34
CA ILE A 353 5.09 19.75 0.48
C ILE A 353 5.80 20.05 1.81
N GLY A 354 6.37 19.04 2.47
CA GLY A 354 7.14 19.23 3.69
C GLY A 354 8.33 20.17 3.48
N PHE A 355 9.04 20.06 2.35
CA PHE A 355 10.12 20.99 1.98
C PHE A 355 9.61 22.41 1.77
N LEU A 356 8.55 22.61 1.01
CA LEU A 356 7.97 23.92 0.73
C LEU A 356 7.49 24.60 2.03
N LEU A 357 6.76 23.88 2.88
CA LEU A 357 6.32 24.41 4.18
C LEU A 357 7.47 24.82 5.09
N ALA A 358 8.54 24.01 5.15
CA ALA A 358 9.73 24.35 5.92
C ALA A 358 10.45 25.60 5.39
N LYS A 359 10.43 25.83 4.09
CA LYS A 359 11.02 27.03 3.46
C LYS A 359 10.17 28.27 3.72
N LEU A 360 8.86 28.17 3.57
CA LEU A 360 7.92 29.25 3.91
C LEU A 360 8.04 29.65 5.40
N PHE A 361 8.19 28.66 6.29
CA PHE A 361 8.29 28.90 7.72
C PHE A 361 9.52 29.72 8.14
N ARG A 362 10.61 29.67 7.38
CA ARG A 362 11.84 30.42 7.63
C ARG A 362 11.83 31.85 7.13
N GLY A 363 10.90 32.19 6.22
CA GLY A 363 10.84 33.50 5.58
C GLY A 363 9.86 34.47 6.23
N LYS A 364 9.70 35.64 5.59
CA LYS A 364 8.64 36.62 5.92
C LYS A 364 7.24 36.02 5.73
N THR A 365 7.15 34.94 4.99
CA THR A 365 5.94 34.16 4.65
C THR A 365 5.60 33.06 5.67
N LYS A 366 6.22 33.05 6.85
CA LYS A 366 5.99 32.02 7.90
C LYS A 366 4.51 31.82 8.23
N TRP A 367 3.71 32.89 8.14
CA TRP A 367 2.29 32.84 8.41
C TRP A 367 1.55 31.94 7.43
N LEU A 368 1.96 31.87 6.14
CA LEU A 368 1.38 30.96 5.16
C LEU A 368 1.59 29.50 5.55
N SER A 369 2.81 29.17 6.01
CA SER A 369 3.10 27.83 6.53
C SER A 369 2.26 27.50 7.77
N LEU A 370 2.09 28.46 8.69
CA LEU A 370 1.26 28.28 9.88
C LEU A 370 -0.21 28.07 9.53
N VAL A 371 -0.75 28.86 8.61
CA VAL A 371 -2.12 28.71 8.12
C VAL A 371 -2.31 27.32 7.46
N ALA A 372 -1.37 26.90 6.60
CA ALA A 372 -1.44 25.59 5.98
C ALA A 372 -1.40 24.46 7.01
N VAL A 373 -0.51 24.53 8.00
CA VAL A 373 -0.45 23.56 9.11
C VAL A 373 -1.75 23.57 9.92
N LEU A 374 -2.31 24.73 10.21
CA LEU A 374 -3.58 24.85 10.94
C LEU A 374 -4.75 24.19 10.17
N ILE A 375 -4.85 24.43 8.87
CA ILE A 375 -5.85 23.79 8.01
C ILE A 375 -5.70 22.26 8.04
N LEU A 376 -4.46 21.76 7.91
CA LEU A 376 -4.17 20.32 7.99
C LEU A 376 -4.53 19.75 9.36
N LEU A 377 -4.26 20.47 10.45
CA LEU A 377 -4.62 20.03 11.80
C LEU A 377 -6.14 20.01 11.99
N ILE A 378 -6.88 21.02 11.53
CA ILE A 378 -8.34 21.04 11.60
C ILE A 378 -8.92 19.84 10.87
N LYS A 379 -8.47 19.58 9.62
CA LYS A 379 -8.85 18.39 8.86
C LYS A 379 -8.53 17.10 9.60
N THR A 380 -7.34 17.03 10.19
CA THR A 380 -6.86 15.85 10.93
C THR A 380 -7.71 15.59 12.17
N PHE A 381 -8.03 16.62 12.96
CA PHE A 381 -8.89 16.48 14.13
C PHE A 381 -10.33 16.10 13.74
N SER A 382 -10.86 16.66 12.66
CA SER A 382 -12.17 16.26 12.11
C SER A 382 -12.15 14.76 11.71
N MET A 383 -11.09 14.29 11.08
CA MET A 383 -10.92 12.88 10.74
C MET A 383 -10.83 11.99 11.99
N ILE A 384 -10.04 12.37 12.99
CA ILE A 384 -9.95 11.64 14.27
C ILE A 384 -11.33 11.59 14.94
N HIS A 385 -12.03 12.72 14.99
CA HIS A 385 -13.38 12.77 15.55
C HIS A 385 -14.31 11.78 14.83
N PHE A 386 -14.33 11.80 13.50
CA PHE A 386 -15.13 10.86 12.71
C PHE A 386 -14.75 9.40 12.98
N MET A 387 -13.46 9.08 12.98
CA MET A 387 -12.96 7.72 13.24
C MET A 387 -13.42 7.17 14.59
N TYR A 388 -13.27 7.96 15.64
CA TYR A 388 -13.51 7.49 17.01
C TYR A 388 -14.93 7.79 17.55
N THR A 389 -15.80 8.44 16.77
CA THR A 389 -17.23 8.66 17.12
C THR A 389 -18.22 8.00 16.18
N LYS A 390 -17.78 7.64 14.96
CA LYS A 390 -18.64 7.03 13.92
C LYS A 390 -18.04 5.70 13.42
N GLU A 391 -16.85 5.75 12.84
CA GLU A 391 -16.24 4.58 12.21
C GLU A 391 -15.91 3.45 13.20
N ILE A 392 -15.61 3.76 14.45
CA ILE A 392 -15.36 2.78 15.52
C ILE A 392 -16.54 1.84 15.74
N TYR A 393 -17.76 2.32 15.51
CA TYR A 393 -19.00 1.54 15.65
C TYR A 393 -19.44 0.88 14.33
N ASP A 394 -18.76 1.19 13.22
CA ASP A 394 -19.06 0.60 11.95
C ASP A 394 -18.67 -0.89 11.94
N PHE A 395 -19.68 -1.73 11.74
CA PHE A 395 -19.50 -3.18 11.63
C PHE A 395 -18.66 -3.54 10.38
N GLY A 396 -18.72 -2.72 9.32
CA GLY A 396 -17.96 -2.86 8.10
C GLY A 396 -18.56 -3.86 7.10
N GLY A 397 -19.79 -4.29 7.32
CA GLY A 397 -20.52 -5.15 6.40
C GLY A 397 -19.79 -6.46 6.09
N THR A 398 -19.81 -6.86 4.82
CA THR A 398 -19.12 -8.07 4.33
C THR A 398 -17.62 -7.86 4.11
N ALA A 399 -17.15 -6.61 4.04
CA ALA A 399 -15.76 -6.31 3.70
C ALA A 399 -14.78 -6.54 4.87
N LYS A 400 -15.22 -6.32 6.12
CA LYS A 400 -14.37 -6.46 7.30
C LYS A 400 -14.45 -7.84 7.93
N VAL A 401 -13.43 -8.18 8.71
CA VAL A 401 -13.27 -9.50 9.34
C VAL A 401 -14.40 -9.83 10.32
N ARG A 402 -14.93 -8.86 11.07
CA ARG A 402 -15.97 -9.08 12.08
C ARG A 402 -17.23 -9.73 11.47
N GLY A 403 -17.69 -9.26 10.32
CA GLY A 403 -18.85 -9.82 9.65
C GLY A 403 -18.65 -11.27 9.20
N LYS A 404 -17.42 -11.61 8.79
CA LYS A 404 -17.08 -12.99 8.41
C LYS A 404 -17.00 -13.91 9.62
N LEU A 405 -16.43 -13.46 10.73
CA LEU A 405 -16.37 -14.24 11.96
C LEU A 405 -17.75 -14.46 12.56
N GLU A 406 -18.64 -13.46 12.50
CA GLU A 406 -20.05 -13.59 12.91
C GLU A 406 -20.77 -14.67 12.08
N ALA A 407 -20.56 -14.68 10.76
CA ALA A 407 -21.16 -15.70 9.89
C ALA A 407 -20.66 -17.11 10.24
N ILE A 408 -19.37 -17.27 10.52
CA ILE A 408 -18.80 -18.54 10.98
C ILE A 408 -19.45 -18.95 12.31
N ASP A 409 -19.49 -18.05 13.28
CA ASP A 409 -20.09 -18.33 14.60
C ASP A 409 -21.56 -18.74 14.47
N TYR A 410 -22.34 -18.05 13.63
CA TYR A 410 -23.72 -18.38 13.35
C TYR A 410 -23.87 -19.81 12.77
N ILE A 411 -23.09 -20.16 11.74
CA ILE A 411 -23.14 -21.47 11.09
C ILE A 411 -22.84 -22.60 12.07
N TYR A 412 -21.73 -22.48 12.82
CA TYR A 412 -21.33 -23.53 13.77
C TYR A 412 -22.30 -23.67 14.96
N GLN A 413 -22.87 -22.58 15.47
CA GLN A 413 -23.89 -22.61 16.53
C GLN A 413 -25.20 -23.24 16.05
N ASP A 414 -25.62 -22.95 14.78
CA ASP A 414 -26.83 -23.54 14.23
C ASP A 414 -26.66 -25.03 13.89
N ALA A 415 -25.42 -25.47 13.56
CA ALA A 415 -25.09 -26.88 13.34
C ALA A 415 -25.06 -27.72 14.62
N LYS A 416 -24.92 -27.10 15.81
CA LYS A 416 -24.98 -27.78 17.14
C LYS A 416 -24.00 -28.94 17.32
N GLY A 417 -22.84 -28.89 16.67
CA GLY A 417 -21.81 -29.93 16.72
C GLY A 417 -22.00 -31.10 15.73
N GLU A 418 -23.03 -31.04 14.88
CA GLU A 418 -23.19 -32.00 13.77
C GLU A 418 -22.21 -31.65 12.65
N GLU A 419 -21.77 -32.64 11.88
CA GLU A 419 -20.97 -32.43 10.66
C GLU A 419 -21.79 -31.71 9.58
N PHE A 420 -21.17 -30.77 8.90
CA PHE A 420 -21.82 -30.00 7.84
C PHE A 420 -20.80 -29.58 6.79
N ASN A 421 -21.31 -29.17 5.64
CA ASN A 421 -20.53 -28.57 4.55
C ASN A 421 -20.84 -27.09 4.40
N VAL A 422 -19.93 -26.30 3.83
CA VAL A 422 -20.13 -24.87 3.52
C VAL A 422 -19.73 -24.59 2.08
N LEU A 423 -20.66 -23.99 1.33
CA LEU A 423 -20.39 -23.47 0.00
C LEU A 423 -20.55 -21.95 0.01
N VAL A 424 -19.63 -21.25 -0.62
CA VAL A 424 -19.56 -19.79 -0.60
C VAL A 424 -19.93 -19.21 -1.95
N PHE A 425 -20.77 -18.17 -1.94
CA PHE A 425 -20.96 -17.27 -3.08
C PHE A 425 -20.39 -15.90 -2.74
N THR A 426 -19.52 -15.38 -3.59
CA THR A 426 -18.96 -14.05 -3.48
C THR A 426 -18.86 -13.39 -4.86
N PRO A 427 -19.15 -12.08 -5.01
CA PRO A 427 -19.12 -11.40 -6.30
C PRO A 427 -17.79 -11.49 -7.05
N PRO A 428 -16.63 -11.40 -6.37
CA PRO A 428 -15.32 -11.55 -7.02
C PRO A 428 -14.97 -12.97 -7.49
N ILE A 429 -15.83 -13.97 -7.20
CA ILE A 429 -15.60 -15.41 -7.48
C ILE A 429 -14.53 -16.04 -6.56
N TYR A 430 -13.62 -15.27 -6.04
CA TYR A 430 -12.50 -15.74 -5.21
C TYR A 430 -12.89 -15.78 -3.72
N ASP A 431 -13.09 -16.97 -3.20
CA ASP A 431 -13.56 -17.28 -1.85
C ASP A 431 -12.44 -17.49 -0.80
N TYR A 432 -11.20 -17.14 -1.15
CA TYR A 432 -10.01 -17.29 -0.30
C TYR A 432 -10.16 -16.80 1.14
N PRO A 433 -10.80 -15.63 1.45
CA PRO A 433 -10.95 -15.18 2.83
C PRO A 433 -11.85 -16.09 3.65
N TYR A 434 -12.85 -16.72 3.04
CA TYR A 434 -13.79 -17.62 3.69
C TYR A 434 -13.11 -18.94 4.04
N TYR A 435 -12.40 -19.56 3.08
CA TYR A 435 -11.61 -20.76 3.31
C TYR A 435 -10.55 -20.57 4.38
N TYR A 436 -9.82 -19.46 4.29
CA TYR A 436 -8.81 -19.18 5.30
C TYR A 436 -9.43 -19.08 6.70
N LEU A 437 -10.50 -18.32 6.87
CA LEU A 437 -11.13 -18.11 8.17
C LEU A 437 -11.81 -19.36 8.71
N LEU A 438 -12.45 -20.19 7.88
CA LEU A 438 -12.97 -21.48 8.27
C LEU A 438 -11.85 -22.41 8.75
N SER A 439 -10.73 -22.48 7.99
CA SER A 439 -9.60 -23.35 8.32
C SER A 439 -8.70 -22.82 9.43
N TRP A 440 -8.86 -21.56 9.86
CA TRP A 440 -8.12 -20.99 10.99
C TRP A 440 -9.03 -20.75 12.20
N TYR A 441 -10.06 -19.91 12.06
CA TYR A 441 -10.93 -19.52 13.17
C TYR A 441 -11.94 -20.64 13.52
N GLY A 442 -12.56 -21.22 12.49
CA GLY A 442 -13.51 -22.32 12.64
C GLY A 442 -12.85 -23.54 13.31
N GLU A 443 -11.71 -23.98 12.76
CA GLU A 443 -10.96 -25.10 13.34
C GLU A 443 -10.49 -24.81 14.77
N LYS A 444 -9.91 -23.64 15.02
CA LYS A 444 -9.37 -23.27 16.34
C LYS A 444 -10.47 -23.18 17.42
N LYS A 445 -11.64 -22.64 17.06
CA LYS A 445 -12.73 -22.37 18.01
C LYS A 445 -13.66 -23.56 18.21
N TYR A 446 -13.91 -24.30 17.15
CA TYR A 446 -14.93 -25.36 17.12
C TYR A 446 -14.36 -26.75 16.86
N GLY A 447 -13.07 -26.87 16.53
CA GLY A 447 -12.38 -28.15 16.33
C GLY A 447 -12.74 -28.87 15.02
N TYR A 448 -13.41 -28.19 14.07
CA TYR A 448 -13.88 -28.78 12.83
C TYR A 448 -13.72 -27.83 11.64
N VAL A 449 -13.32 -28.36 10.50
CA VAL A 449 -13.27 -27.64 9.22
C VAL A 449 -14.32 -28.26 8.30
N PRO A 450 -15.34 -27.51 7.83
CA PRO A 450 -16.41 -28.07 7.01
C PRO A 450 -15.86 -28.44 5.61
N GLY A 451 -16.47 -29.47 5.01
CA GLY A 451 -16.27 -29.79 3.60
C GLY A 451 -17.05 -28.86 2.68
N GLU A 452 -16.99 -29.15 1.37
CA GLU A 452 -17.64 -28.35 0.30
C GLU A 452 -18.64 -29.18 -0.51
N GLU A 453 -19.12 -30.28 0.06
CA GLU A 453 -20.03 -31.18 -0.62
C GLU A 453 -21.48 -30.73 -0.45
N LYS A 454 -22.32 -31.02 -1.47
CA LYS A 454 -23.75 -30.74 -1.45
C LYS A 454 -24.54 -31.96 -0.95
N LYS A 455 -24.07 -32.53 0.19
CA LYS A 455 -24.61 -33.73 0.82
C LYS A 455 -24.94 -33.50 2.27
N GLY A 456 -25.93 -34.22 2.79
CA GLY A 456 -26.37 -34.09 4.15
C GLY A 456 -26.77 -32.65 4.49
N THR A 457 -26.38 -32.17 5.66
CA THR A 457 -26.55 -30.78 6.07
C THR A 457 -25.44 -29.93 5.46
N PHE A 458 -25.81 -28.91 4.73
CA PHE A 458 -24.85 -27.93 4.20
C PHE A 458 -25.40 -26.51 4.28
N TYR A 459 -24.47 -25.55 4.44
CA TYR A 459 -24.76 -24.12 4.48
C TYR A 459 -24.27 -23.44 3.23
N LEU A 460 -25.08 -22.52 2.71
CA LEU A 460 -24.66 -21.57 1.70
C LEU A 460 -24.35 -20.25 2.39
N TRP A 461 -23.11 -19.81 2.30
CA TRP A 461 -22.65 -18.53 2.79
C TRP A 461 -22.59 -17.56 1.61
N ILE A 462 -23.58 -16.69 1.53
CA ILE A 462 -23.81 -15.82 0.37
C ILE A 462 -23.39 -14.39 0.73
N GLU A 463 -22.48 -13.84 -0.05
CA GLU A 463 -22.17 -12.42 -0.08
C GLU A 463 -22.94 -11.77 -1.24
N PRO A 464 -24.03 -11.00 -0.98
CA PRO A 464 -24.76 -10.31 -2.03
C PRO A 464 -23.91 -9.21 -2.67
N ASP A 465 -23.92 -9.13 -4.01
CA ASP A 465 -23.32 -8.00 -4.72
C ASP A 465 -24.12 -6.72 -4.42
N PRO A 466 -23.52 -5.66 -3.87
CA PRO A 466 -24.22 -4.41 -3.57
C PRO A 466 -24.88 -3.77 -4.80
N GLN A 467 -24.27 -3.93 -5.99
CA GLN A 467 -24.77 -3.35 -7.23
C GLN A 467 -25.78 -4.26 -7.93
N LYS A 468 -25.64 -5.60 -7.79
CA LYS A 468 -26.45 -6.62 -8.43
C LYS A 468 -26.86 -7.70 -7.42
N PRO A 469 -27.67 -7.35 -6.41
CA PRO A 469 -27.96 -8.26 -5.28
C PRO A 469 -28.70 -9.55 -5.67
N TRP A 470 -29.17 -9.67 -6.92
CA TRP A 470 -29.82 -10.85 -7.45
C TRP A 470 -28.86 -11.88 -8.08
N THR A 471 -27.58 -11.56 -8.27
CA THR A 471 -26.65 -12.44 -9.00
C THR A 471 -26.44 -13.80 -8.32
N TYR A 472 -26.54 -13.87 -7.00
CA TYR A 472 -26.47 -15.14 -6.28
C TYR A 472 -27.63 -16.09 -6.61
N LYS A 473 -28.80 -15.58 -7.08
CA LYS A 473 -29.91 -16.43 -7.49
C LYS A 473 -29.54 -17.31 -8.68
N GLY A 474 -28.85 -16.75 -9.67
CA GLY A 474 -28.32 -17.54 -10.78
C GLY A 474 -27.35 -18.64 -10.31
N TRP A 475 -26.50 -18.36 -9.32
CA TRP A 475 -25.64 -19.37 -8.71
C TRP A 475 -26.45 -20.46 -8.01
N LEU A 476 -27.53 -20.11 -7.29
CA LEU A 476 -28.42 -21.07 -6.67
C LEU A 476 -29.08 -21.99 -7.70
N GLU A 477 -29.51 -21.45 -8.84
CA GLU A 477 -30.19 -22.15 -9.91
C GLU A 477 -29.26 -23.00 -10.79
N THR A 478 -28.04 -22.52 -11.03
CA THR A 478 -27.13 -23.15 -12.00
C THR A 478 -26.05 -24.02 -11.35
N VAL A 479 -25.57 -23.64 -10.15
CA VAL A 479 -24.47 -24.31 -9.46
C VAL A 479 -24.98 -25.18 -8.29
N ILE A 480 -25.83 -24.65 -7.44
CA ILE A 480 -26.28 -25.36 -6.24
C ILE A 480 -27.30 -26.45 -6.65
N LYS A 481 -28.40 -26.10 -7.31
CA LYS A 481 -29.44 -26.97 -7.89
C LYS A 481 -30.16 -27.91 -6.93
N THR A 482 -29.56 -28.28 -5.81
CA THR A 482 -30.00 -29.34 -4.89
C THR A 482 -30.20 -28.84 -3.47
N GLY A 483 -30.85 -29.66 -2.65
CA GLY A 483 -31.05 -29.44 -1.24
C GLY A 483 -32.29 -28.59 -0.91
N LYS A 484 -33.13 -29.16 -0.02
CA LYS A 484 -34.32 -28.47 0.52
C LYS A 484 -33.83 -27.37 1.47
N ILE A 485 -34.31 -26.14 1.30
CA ILE A 485 -34.05 -25.03 2.22
C ILE A 485 -34.73 -25.31 3.55
N LEU A 486 -33.96 -25.43 4.61
CA LEU A 486 -34.47 -25.62 5.97
C LEU A 486 -34.61 -24.28 6.71
N LYS A 487 -33.67 -23.37 6.47
CA LYS A 487 -33.64 -22.05 7.12
C LYS A 487 -32.87 -21.07 6.27
N GLU A 488 -33.27 -19.81 6.28
CA GLU A 488 -32.52 -18.69 5.69
C GLU A 488 -32.47 -17.55 6.69
N GLU A 489 -31.31 -16.96 6.89
CA GLU A 489 -31.09 -15.83 7.79
C GLU A 489 -30.23 -14.78 7.12
N LYS A 490 -30.59 -13.51 7.26
CA LYS A 490 -29.76 -12.39 6.83
C LYS A 490 -29.09 -11.79 8.07
N LEU A 491 -27.77 -11.87 8.12
CA LEU A 491 -26.98 -11.36 9.23
C LEU A 491 -26.85 -9.83 9.20
N PRO A 492 -26.56 -9.18 10.35
CA PRO A 492 -26.28 -7.74 10.43
C PRO A 492 -25.17 -7.27 9.50
N SER A 493 -24.18 -8.11 9.21
CA SER A 493 -23.11 -7.89 8.22
C SER A 493 -23.62 -7.78 6.79
N GLY A 494 -24.85 -8.24 6.51
CA GLY A 494 -25.42 -8.30 5.16
C GLY A 494 -25.25 -9.67 4.49
N PHE A 495 -24.50 -10.59 5.06
CA PHE A 495 -24.43 -11.97 4.58
C PHE A 495 -25.80 -12.65 4.67
N ILE A 496 -26.08 -13.55 3.72
CA ILE A 496 -27.23 -14.43 3.76
C ILE A 496 -26.71 -15.84 4.01
N ILE A 497 -27.23 -16.49 5.04
CA ILE A 497 -26.90 -17.88 5.37
C ILE A 497 -28.13 -18.74 5.11
N GLN A 498 -28.02 -19.73 4.19
CA GLN A 498 -29.07 -20.72 3.97
C GLN A 498 -28.61 -22.08 4.47
N LYS A 499 -29.35 -22.66 5.40
CA LYS A 499 -29.19 -24.07 5.79
C LYS A 499 -29.99 -24.93 4.81
N ARG A 500 -29.35 -25.93 4.24
CA ARG A 500 -29.99 -26.90 3.31
C ARG A 500 -29.71 -28.33 3.72
N TYR A 501 -30.56 -29.22 3.26
CA TYR A 501 -30.37 -30.64 3.39
C TYR A 501 -30.58 -31.33 2.04
N ALA A 502 -29.62 -32.13 1.62
CA ALA A 502 -29.76 -33.02 0.45
C ALA A 502 -29.61 -34.47 0.89
N GLN A 503 -30.50 -35.32 0.42
CA GLN A 503 -30.31 -36.77 0.56
C GLN A 503 -29.16 -37.21 -0.35
N ASP A 504 -28.40 -38.21 0.13
CA ASP A 504 -27.29 -38.80 -0.62
C ASP A 504 -27.72 -39.40 -1.95
#